data_c5299fdcbebdee3106356bc4e288b2e4
#
_entry.id   c5299fdcbebdee3106356bc4e288b2e4
#
_cell.length_a   1.000
_cell.length_b   1.000
_cell.length_c   1.000
_cell.angle_alpha   90.00
_cell.angle_beta   90.00
_cell.angle_gamma   90.00
#
_symmetry.space_group_name_H-M   'P 1'
#
loop_
_entity.id
_entity.type
_entity.pdbx_description
1 polymer ?
#
loop_
_entity_poly.entity_id
_entity_poly.type
_entity_poly.pdbx_seq_one_letter_code
_entity_poly.pdbx_strand_id
1 'polypeptide(L)'
;MSGLKAICDAQREWAAAHGVGLDDGYADYVRSLELNLWRPLSAPALAAFRSGGGGELSDRRSRSGKLIPAKIRALRSSAALASNLFDNWPEGGLVDLGHAMGIHGKPSSIAFEAQVPTGLERCANLDVILSMPGDQVVGVESKFTEWLSPKEVGPGDAFRPAYFEGGRGRWEEVAPRGRIDVAPIEFEPWGR
;
A
#
# COMPACT_ATOMS: atom_id res chain seq x y z
N MET A 1 9.47 -6.81 -23.30
CA MET A 1 9.21 -5.60 -22.49
C MET A 1 8.85 -6.08 -21.11
N SER A 2 9.39 -5.53 -20.02
CA SER A 2 8.99 -5.97 -18.66
C SER A 2 7.56 -5.50 -18.37
N GLY A 3 6.78 -6.29 -17.60
CA GLY A 3 5.41 -5.95 -17.23
C GLY A 3 5.32 -4.59 -16.52
N LEU A 4 6.30 -4.26 -15.68
CA LEU A 4 6.38 -2.95 -15.03
C LEU A 4 6.46 -1.79 -16.05
N LYS A 5 7.31 -1.93 -17.07
CA LYS A 5 7.44 -0.89 -18.10
C LYS A 5 6.12 -0.69 -18.85
N ALA A 6 5.44 -1.76 -19.21
CA ALA A 6 4.16 -1.68 -19.92
C ALA A 6 3.09 -0.95 -19.09
N ILE A 7 3.00 -1.23 -17.79
CA ILE A 7 2.07 -0.53 -16.89
C ILE A 7 2.43 0.96 -16.77
N CYS A 8 3.70 1.29 -16.57
CA CYS A 8 4.12 2.70 -16.48
C CYS A 8 3.84 3.46 -17.78
N ASP A 9 4.07 2.84 -18.93
CA ASP A 9 3.76 3.44 -20.23
C ASP A 9 2.25 3.69 -20.36
N ALA A 10 1.42 2.69 -20.08
CA ALA A 10 -0.03 2.80 -20.13
C ALA A 10 -0.58 3.88 -19.16
N GLN A 11 -0.01 4.00 -17.97
CA GLN A 11 -0.40 5.03 -17.01
C GLN A 11 -0.06 6.44 -17.52
N ARG A 12 1.11 6.63 -18.13
CA ARG A 12 1.47 7.93 -18.74
C ARG A 12 0.58 8.28 -19.92
N GLU A 13 0.29 7.32 -20.78
CA GLU A 13 -0.63 7.50 -21.91
C GLU A 13 -2.03 7.86 -21.42
N TRP A 14 -2.52 7.17 -20.40
CA TRP A 14 -3.81 7.48 -19.79
C TRP A 14 -3.82 8.89 -19.18
N ALA A 15 -2.78 9.27 -18.42
CA ALA A 15 -2.66 10.59 -17.84
C ALA A 15 -2.67 11.69 -18.92
N ALA A 16 -1.93 11.50 -20.01
CA ALA A 16 -1.91 12.43 -21.14
C ALA A 16 -3.29 12.55 -21.81
N ALA A 17 -3.97 11.43 -22.06
CA ALA A 17 -5.29 11.40 -22.68
C ALA A 17 -6.37 12.08 -21.82
N HIS A 18 -6.19 12.10 -20.48
CA HIS A 18 -7.14 12.71 -19.55
C HIS A 18 -6.71 14.09 -19.01
N GLY A 19 -5.65 14.68 -19.58
CA GLY A 19 -5.18 16.01 -19.19
C GLY A 19 -4.58 16.06 -17.78
N VAL A 20 -4.15 14.92 -17.22
CA VAL A 20 -3.50 14.87 -15.91
C VAL A 20 -2.09 15.41 -16.04
N GLY A 21 -1.79 16.53 -15.37
CA GLY A 21 -0.49 17.18 -15.42
C GLY A 21 0.59 16.34 -14.74
N LEU A 22 1.60 15.93 -15.50
CA LEU A 22 2.76 15.22 -14.99
C LEU A 22 3.87 16.21 -14.56
N ASP A 23 4.78 15.75 -13.72
CA ASP A 23 5.94 16.50 -13.25
C ASP A 23 6.96 16.63 -14.39
N ASP A 24 7.49 17.84 -14.60
CA ASP A 24 8.40 18.13 -15.71
C ASP A 24 9.76 17.40 -15.60
N GLY A 25 10.18 17.05 -14.40
CA GLY A 25 11.43 16.33 -14.15
C GLY A 25 11.25 14.82 -13.96
N TYR A 26 10.02 14.36 -13.76
CA TYR A 26 9.69 12.97 -13.41
C TYR A 26 8.35 12.55 -14.03
N ALA A 27 8.40 12.02 -15.23
CA ALA A 27 7.22 11.64 -16.01
C ALA A 27 6.31 10.57 -15.37
N ASP A 28 6.77 9.87 -14.33
CA ASP A 28 5.98 8.90 -13.56
C ASP A 28 5.30 9.52 -12.34
N TYR A 29 5.38 10.85 -12.18
CA TYR A 29 4.78 11.57 -11.06
C TYR A 29 3.82 12.62 -11.58
N VAL A 30 2.71 12.81 -10.88
CA VAL A 30 1.82 13.94 -11.11
C VAL A 30 2.44 15.21 -10.56
N ARG A 31 2.08 16.36 -11.16
CA ARG A 31 2.60 17.69 -10.80
C ARG A 31 2.24 18.09 -9.36
N SER A 32 1.06 17.72 -8.89
CA SER A 32 0.60 17.98 -7.53
C SER A 32 -0.14 16.78 -6.96
N LEU A 33 -0.24 16.68 -5.63
CA LEU A 33 -0.86 15.57 -4.93
C LEU A 33 -2.32 15.37 -5.33
N GLU A 34 -3.05 16.47 -5.50
CA GLU A 34 -4.48 16.47 -5.82
C GLU A 34 -4.80 15.78 -7.15
N LEU A 35 -3.83 15.75 -8.07
CA LEU A 35 -3.99 15.07 -9.37
C LEU A 35 -3.91 13.54 -9.26
N ASN A 36 -3.41 13.01 -8.13
CA ASN A 36 -3.32 11.56 -7.90
C ASN A 36 -4.37 11.05 -6.92
N LEU A 37 -5.21 11.92 -6.42
CA LEU A 37 -6.24 11.59 -5.46
C LEU A 37 -7.64 11.88 -6.03
N TRP A 38 -8.57 10.95 -5.78
CA TRP A 38 -9.98 11.13 -6.12
C TRP A 38 -10.60 12.32 -5.38
N ARG A 39 -10.18 12.52 -4.12
CA ARG A 39 -10.57 13.65 -3.24
C ARG A 39 -9.37 14.03 -2.38
N PRO A 40 -9.35 15.25 -1.82
CA PRO A 40 -8.35 15.61 -0.81
C PRO A 40 -8.33 14.60 0.34
N LEU A 41 -7.15 14.32 0.87
CA LEU A 41 -7.03 13.48 2.06
C LEU A 41 -7.86 14.05 3.21
N SER A 42 -8.56 13.20 3.91
CA SER A 42 -9.21 13.56 5.17
C SER A 42 -8.18 14.02 6.21
N ALA A 43 -8.61 14.78 7.20
CA ALA A 43 -7.72 15.23 8.27
C ALA A 43 -7.03 14.07 9.00
N PRO A 44 -7.73 12.96 9.34
CA PRO A 44 -7.08 11.77 9.91
C PRO A 44 -6.04 11.13 8.99
N ALA A 45 -6.35 10.93 7.70
CA ALA A 45 -5.42 10.35 6.74
C ALA A 45 -4.18 11.24 6.56
N LEU A 46 -4.39 12.54 6.40
CA LEU A 46 -3.30 13.52 6.28
C LEU A 46 -2.38 13.51 7.52
N ALA A 47 -2.96 13.42 8.72
CA ALA A 47 -2.19 13.32 9.96
C ALA A 47 -1.39 12.01 10.02
N ALA A 48 -2.00 10.89 9.64
CA ALA A 48 -1.36 9.58 9.59
C ALA A 48 -0.15 9.57 8.63
N PHE A 49 -0.32 10.05 7.40
CA PHE A 49 0.78 10.14 6.43
C PHE A 49 1.90 11.10 6.84
N ARG A 50 1.59 12.15 7.63
CA ARG A 50 2.61 13.07 8.16
C ARG A 50 3.41 12.45 9.31
N SER A 51 2.79 11.65 10.15
CA SER A 51 3.42 10.98 11.29
C SER A 51 4.02 9.63 10.94
N GLY A 52 3.60 9.02 9.84
CA GLY A 52 4.08 7.73 9.36
C GLY A 52 5.56 7.76 8.98
N GLY A 53 6.25 6.65 9.20
CA GLY A 53 7.70 6.52 8.95
C GLY A 53 8.09 6.49 7.47
N GLY A 54 7.11 6.42 6.55
CA GLY A 54 7.33 6.24 5.11
C GLY A 54 7.74 7.50 4.34
N GLY A 55 7.47 8.71 4.89
CA GLY A 55 7.74 9.97 4.22
C GLY A 55 6.96 10.13 2.91
N GLU A 56 5.74 9.59 2.85
CA GLU A 56 4.93 9.52 1.63
C GLU A 56 4.57 10.89 1.05
N LEU A 57 4.37 11.89 1.93
CA LEU A 57 3.99 13.26 1.55
C LEU A 57 5.20 14.19 1.33
N SER A 58 6.41 13.73 1.59
CA SER A 58 7.59 14.58 1.57
C SER A 58 8.43 14.34 0.32
N ASP A 59 8.82 15.41 -0.35
CA ASP A 59 9.85 15.37 -1.36
C ASP A 59 11.17 14.93 -0.73
N ARG A 60 11.94 14.13 -1.45
CA ARG A 60 13.21 13.59 -0.97
C ARG A 60 14.35 14.00 -1.89
N ARG A 61 15.57 14.00 -1.36
CA ARG A 61 16.76 14.20 -2.19
C ARG A 61 17.42 12.87 -2.54
N SER A 62 17.76 12.70 -3.81
CA SER A 62 18.59 11.59 -4.26
C SER A 62 20.03 11.73 -3.70
N ARG A 63 20.83 10.68 -3.86
CA ARG A 63 22.27 10.75 -3.51
C ARG A 63 23.00 11.82 -4.29
N SER A 64 22.56 12.16 -5.50
CA SER A 64 23.12 13.25 -6.33
C SER A 64 22.55 14.63 -6.00
N GLY A 65 21.72 14.77 -4.95
CA GLY A 65 21.11 16.03 -4.54
C GLY A 65 19.85 16.42 -5.34
N LYS A 66 19.46 15.65 -6.38
CA LYS A 66 18.27 15.94 -7.17
C LYS A 66 17.02 15.75 -6.31
N LEU A 67 16.10 16.72 -6.35
CA LEU A 67 14.81 16.63 -5.67
C LEU A 67 13.94 15.59 -6.39
N ILE A 68 13.44 14.62 -5.64
CA ILE A 68 12.50 13.60 -6.11
C ILE A 68 11.15 13.90 -5.47
N PRO A 69 10.05 13.96 -6.24
CA PRO A 69 8.73 14.23 -5.69
C PRO A 69 8.31 13.21 -4.64
N ALA A 70 7.39 13.61 -3.78
CA ALA A 70 6.78 12.77 -2.76
C ALA A 70 6.24 11.48 -3.36
N LYS A 71 6.45 10.34 -2.69
CA LYS A 71 6.11 9.02 -3.24
C LYS A 71 4.62 8.88 -3.58
N ILE A 72 3.74 9.48 -2.79
CA ILE A 72 2.30 9.45 -3.03
C ILE A 72 1.90 10.12 -4.35
N ARG A 73 2.77 10.96 -4.92
CA ARG A 73 2.56 11.60 -6.24
C ARG A 73 2.92 10.68 -7.41
N ALA A 74 3.57 9.53 -7.18
CA ALA A 74 3.84 8.60 -8.26
C ALA A 74 2.54 8.01 -8.81
N LEU A 75 2.40 7.90 -10.14
CA LEU A 75 1.24 7.29 -10.79
C LEU A 75 0.94 5.87 -10.28
N ARG A 76 1.98 5.15 -9.86
CA ARG A 76 1.90 3.80 -9.29
C ARG A 76 2.02 3.77 -7.76
N SER A 77 1.63 4.84 -7.07
CA SER A 77 1.72 4.89 -5.62
C SER A 77 0.69 3.98 -4.96
N SER A 78 1.16 3.01 -4.17
CA SER A 78 0.30 2.16 -3.32
C SER A 78 -0.40 2.99 -2.24
N ALA A 79 0.26 4.01 -1.69
CA ALA A 79 -0.33 4.93 -0.73
C ALA A 79 -1.48 5.77 -1.34
N ALA A 80 -1.31 6.26 -2.58
CA ALA A 80 -2.40 6.95 -3.28
C ALA A 80 -3.56 5.99 -3.59
N LEU A 81 -3.26 4.75 -4.00
CA LEU A 81 -4.27 3.72 -4.23
C LEU A 81 -5.05 3.42 -2.95
N ALA A 82 -4.36 3.19 -1.82
CA ALA A 82 -4.99 2.97 -0.52
C ALA A 82 -5.87 4.16 -0.12
N SER A 83 -5.38 5.39 -0.28
CA SER A 83 -6.16 6.59 0.02
C SER A 83 -7.41 6.70 -0.85
N ASN A 84 -7.30 6.50 -2.16
CA ASN A 84 -8.43 6.57 -3.08
C ASN A 84 -9.50 5.50 -2.79
N LEU A 85 -9.11 4.33 -2.29
CA LEU A 85 -10.02 3.25 -1.97
C LEU A 85 -10.64 3.37 -0.57
N PHE A 86 -9.90 3.88 0.41
CA PHE A 86 -10.31 3.77 1.81
C PHE A 86 -10.61 5.10 2.51
N ASP A 87 -10.05 6.25 2.07
CA ASP A 87 -10.16 7.51 2.82
C ASP A 87 -11.51 8.21 2.66
N ASN A 88 -12.33 7.82 1.72
CA ASN A 88 -13.54 8.59 1.35
C ASN A 88 -14.85 7.87 1.67
N TRP A 89 -14.81 6.86 2.52
CA TRP A 89 -16.02 6.19 2.97
C TRP A 89 -16.68 7.02 4.07
N PRO A 90 -17.94 7.46 3.88
CA PRO A 90 -18.68 8.12 4.95
C PRO A 90 -18.91 7.13 6.09
N GLU A 91 -19.09 7.61 7.32
CA GLU A 91 -19.29 6.72 8.48
C GLU A 91 -20.41 5.69 8.28
N GLY A 92 -21.49 6.06 7.55
CA GLY A 92 -22.55 5.12 7.16
C GLY A 92 -22.12 4.09 6.12
N GLY A 93 -21.10 4.37 5.30
CA GLY A 93 -20.64 3.53 4.20
C GLY A 93 -19.64 2.44 4.61
N LEU A 94 -19.19 2.41 5.86
CA LEU A 94 -18.25 1.37 6.32
C LEU A 94 -18.84 -0.04 6.26
N VAL A 95 -20.16 -0.18 6.29
CA VAL A 95 -20.85 -1.46 6.06
C VAL A 95 -20.59 -1.95 4.63
N ASP A 96 -20.75 -1.03 3.67
CA ASP A 96 -20.57 -1.36 2.24
C ASP A 96 -19.10 -1.68 1.94
N LEU A 97 -18.16 -0.98 2.57
CA LEU A 97 -16.75 -1.32 2.51
C LEU A 97 -16.49 -2.74 3.03
N GLY A 98 -17.05 -3.07 4.20
CA GLY A 98 -16.94 -4.42 4.76
C GLY A 98 -17.46 -5.49 3.78
N HIS A 99 -18.64 -5.27 3.22
CA HIS A 99 -19.22 -6.17 2.23
C HIS A 99 -18.36 -6.30 0.96
N ALA A 100 -17.87 -5.18 0.43
CA ALA A 100 -17.00 -5.18 -0.76
C ALA A 100 -15.69 -5.94 -0.54
N MET A 101 -15.20 -5.96 0.69
CA MET A 101 -14.00 -6.72 1.08
C MET A 101 -14.29 -8.16 1.52
N GLY A 102 -15.54 -8.60 1.51
CA GLY A 102 -15.94 -9.93 2.01
C GLY A 102 -15.77 -10.07 3.53
N ILE A 103 -15.76 -8.97 4.27
CA ILE A 103 -15.61 -8.96 5.72
C ILE A 103 -16.99 -9.04 6.37
N HIS A 104 -17.16 -10.02 7.27
CA HIS A 104 -18.39 -10.11 8.07
C HIS A 104 -18.35 -9.09 9.21
N GLY A 105 -19.28 -8.15 9.21
CA GLY A 105 -19.41 -7.10 10.22
C GLY A 105 -19.13 -5.69 9.68
N LYS A 106 -19.48 -4.69 10.50
CA LYS A 106 -19.28 -3.28 10.18
C LYS A 106 -17.97 -2.80 10.79
N PRO A 107 -16.97 -2.36 9.99
CA PRO A 107 -15.84 -1.65 10.54
C PRO A 107 -16.29 -0.41 11.32
N SER A 108 -15.65 -0.14 12.45
CA SER A 108 -15.92 1.02 13.28
C SER A 108 -15.04 2.21 12.94
N SER A 109 -13.86 1.96 12.40
CA SER A 109 -12.93 3.02 11.96
C SER A 109 -11.94 2.52 10.93
N ILE A 110 -11.30 3.47 10.24
CA ILE A 110 -10.19 3.25 9.31
C ILE A 110 -9.00 4.05 9.81
N ALA A 111 -7.82 3.44 9.82
CA ALA A 111 -6.55 4.09 10.10
C ALA A 111 -5.55 3.82 8.98
N PHE A 112 -4.74 4.82 8.61
CA PHE A 112 -3.70 4.72 7.58
C PHE A 112 -2.31 4.66 8.22
N GLU A 113 -1.32 4.11 7.52
CA GLU A 113 0.09 4.05 7.94
C GLU A 113 0.26 3.57 9.39
N ALA A 114 -0.54 2.60 9.78
CA ALA A 114 -0.60 2.17 11.17
C ALA A 114 0.60 1.33 11.55
N GLN A 115 1.23 1.70 12.64
CA GLN A 115 2.36 0.97 13.21
C GLN A 115 1.86 -0.10 14.19
N VAL A 116 2.04 -1.36 13.80
CA VAL A 116 1.64 -2.50 14.63
C VAL A 116 2.87 -3.07 15.34
N PRO A 117 2.87 -3.09 16.68
CA PRO A 117 3.95 -3.71 17.44
C PRO A 117 4.07 -5.21 17.11
N THR A 118 5.24 -5.63 16.68
CA THR A 118 5.53 -7.06 16.37
C THR A 118 6.19 -7.80 17.51
N GLY A 119 6.50 -7.10 18.60
CA GLY A 119 7.36 -7.62 19.67
C GLY A 119 8.85 -7.63 19.31
N LEU A 120 9.20 -7.18 18.11
CA LEU A 120 10.58 -6.99 17.65
C LEU A 120 10.97 -5.50 17.78
N GLU A 121 12.23 -5.17 17.46
CA GLU A 121 12.73 -3.78 17.52
C GLU A 121 11.97 -2.81 16.60
N ARG A 122 11.33 -3.32 15.55
CA ARG A 122 10.60 -2.51 14.58
C ARG A 122 9.15 -2.93 14.52
N CYS A 123 8.27 -1.95 14.48
CA CYS A 123 6.86 -2.17 14.17
C CYS A 123 6.68 -2.60 12.71
N ALA A 124 5.64 -3.37 12.43
CA ALA A 124 5.12 -3.52 11.09
C ALA A 124 4.31 -2.28 10.74
N ASN A 125 4.51 -1.72 9.55
CA ASN A 125 3.65 -0.67 9.01
C ASN A 125 2.63 -1.33 8.09
N LEU A 126 1.34 -1.09 8.36
CA LEU A 126 0.25 -1.50 7.50
C LEU A 126 -0.34 -0.27 6.81
N ASP A 127 -0.56 -0.36 5.51
CA ASP A 127 -1.09 0.75 4.73
C ASP A 127 -2.47 1.18 5.24
N VAL A 128 -3.34 0.22 5.60
CA VAL A 128 -4.65 0.48 6.18
C VAL A 128 -4.97 -0.53 7.29
N ILE A 129 -5.60 -0.06 8.36
CA ILE A 129 -6.23 -0.91 9.38
C ILE A 129 -7.72 -0.56 9.47
N LEU A 130 -8.55 -1.58 9.40
CA LEU A 130 -9.97 -1.48 9.74
C LEU A 130 -10.16 -2.03 11.15
N SER A 131 -10.66 -1.22 12.08
CA SER A 131 -11.06 -1.69 13.40
C SER A 131 -12.45 -2.33 13.31
N MET A 132 -12.60 -3.48 13.91
CA MET A 132 -13.83 -4.26 13.92
C MET A 132 -14.40 -4.33 15.37
N PRO A 133 -15.69 -4.63 15.55
CA PRO A 133 -16.23 -4.93 16.87
C PRO A 133 -15.49 -6.11 17.54
N GLY A 134 -15.37 -6.08 18.88
CA GLY A 134 -14.76 -7.14 19.67
C GLY A 134 -13.23 -7.18 19.54
N ASP A 135 -12.59 -6.02 19.46
CA ASP A 135 -11.13 -5.85 19.39
C ASP A 135 -10.45 -6.57 18.22
N GLN A 136 -11.21 -6.88 17.20
CA GLN A 136 -10.69 -7.45 15.97
C GLN A 136 -10.19 -6.35 15.03
N VAL A 137 -9.18 -6.66 14.25
CA VAL A 137 -8.65 -5.76 13.23
C VAL A 137 -8.44 -6.49 11.91
N VAL A 138 -8.64 -5.77 10.82
CA VAL A 138 -8.27 -6.24 9.48
C VAL A 138 -7.17 -5.33 8.98
N GLY A 139 -5.99 -5.90 8.78
CA GLY A 139 -4.86 -5.22 8.15
C GLY A 139 -4.90 -5.36 6.65
N VAL A 140 -4.68 -4.25 5.95
CA VAL A 140 -4.60 -4.21 4.48
C VAL A 140 -3.24 -3.70 4.09
N GLU A 141 -2.57 -4.46 3.23
CA GLU A 141 -1.32 -4.07 2.59
C GLU A 141 -1.60 -3.82 1.11
N SER A 142 -1.39 -2.59 0.67
CA SER A 142 -1.63 -2.17 -0.71
C SER A 142 -0.37 -2.34 -1.54
N LYS A 143 -0.42 -3.16 -2.58
CA LYS A 143 0.68 -3.34 -3.54
C LYS A 143 0.16 -3.06 -4.94
N PHE A 144 0.75 -2.09 -5.61
CA PHE A 144 0.33 -1.72 -6.96
C PHE A 144 1.21 -2.37 -8.03
N THR A 145 2.51 -2.15 -7.99
CA THR A 145 3.45 -2.69 -8.99
C THR A 145 4.61 -3.47 -8.39
N GLU A 146 4.71 -3.57 -7.09
CA GLU A 146 5.83 -4.17 -6.36
C GLU A 146 6.01 -5.65 -6.71
N TRP A 147 4.92 -6.36 -6.99
CA TRP A 147 4.91 -7.77 -7.40
C TRP A 147 5.48 -8.00 -8.81
N LEU A 148 5.58 -6.95 -9.64
CA LEU A 148 6.20 -7.02 -10.97
C LEU A 148 7.74 -6.91 -10.93
N SER A 149 8.29 -6.61 -9.78
CA SER A 149 9.73 -6.52 -9.54
C SER A 149 10.09 -7.48 -8.42
N PRO A 150 10.23 -8.77 -8.70
CA PRO A 150 10.61 -9.74 -7.68
C PRO A 150 11.92 -9.29 -7.04
N LYS A 151 11.93 -9.21 -5.71
CA LYS A 151 13.15 -9.04 -4.95
C LYS A 151 13.80 -10.40 -4.85
N GLU A 152 15.06 -10.51 -5.27
CA GLU A 152 15.85 -11.66 -4.93
C GLU A 152 15.98 -11.70 -3.40
N VAL A 153 15.44 -12.74 -2.79
CA VAL A 153 15.60 -13.00 -1.36
C VAL A 153 16.91 -13.76 -1.23
N GLY A 154 17.91 -13.11 -0.67
CA GLY A 154 19.19 -13.75 -0.38
C GLY A 154 19.04 -14.87 0.68
N PRO A 155 19.96 -15.82 0.74
CA PRO A 155 19.99 -16.80 1.81
C PRO A 155 20.07 -16.08 3.17
N GLY A 156 19.07 -16.23 4.00
CA GLY A 156 18.95 -15.58 5.31
C GLY A 156 18.09 -14.31 5.37
N ASP A 157 17.62 -13.79 4.23
CA ASP A 157 16.75 -12.59 4.20
C ASP A 157 15.26 -12.91 4.39
N ALA A 158 14.85 -14.15 4.16
CA ALA A 158 13.44 -14.55 4.18
C ALA A 158 12.81 -14.46 5.58
N PHE A 159 13.55 -14.92 6.59
CA PHE A 159 13.12 -14.88 8.00
C PHE A 159 14.34 -14.61 8.88
N ARG A 160 14.32 -13.50 9.59
CA ARG A 160 15.37 -13.19 10.55
C ARG A 160 15.26 -14.12 11.76
N PRO A 161 16.38 -14.54 12.39
CA PRO A 161 16.35 -15.36 13.60
C PRO A 161 15.44 -14.79 14.69
N ALA A 162 15.36 -13.47 14.81
CA ALA A 162 14.50 -12.76 15.76
C ALA A 162 13.00 -13.12 15.65
N TYR A 163 12.53 -13.65 14.53
CA TYR A 163 11.15 -14.14 14.41
C TYR A 163 10.92 -15.45 15.17
N PHE A 164 11.99 -16.21 15.45
CA PHE A 164 11.94 -17.51 16.09
C PHE A 164 12.50 -17.50 17.50
N GLU A 165 13.33 -16.50 17.84
CA GLU A 165 13.98 -16.40 19.14
C GLU A 165 13.00 -15.88 20.21
N GLY A 166 12.99 -16.55 21.36
CA GLY A 166 12.26 -16.11 22.55
C GLY A 166 10.78 -16.48 22.60
N GLY A 167 10.28 -17.40 21.77
CA GLY A 167 8.91 -17.91 21.84
C GLY A 167 7.84 -16.82 21.61
N ARG A 168 8.20 -15.75 20.95
CA ARG A 168 7.33 -14.59 20.70
C ARG A 168 6.51 -14.79 19.44
N GLY A 169 5.55 -15.68 19.53
CA GLY A 169 4.57 -15.84 18.47
C GLY A 169 4.64 -17.20 17.78
N ARG A 170 3.60 -17.49 17.04
CA ARG A 170 3.38 -18.74 16.31
C ARG A 170 4.13 -18.80 14.96
N TRP A 171 5.22 -18.06 14.81
CA TRP A 171 5.95 -18.03 13.55
C TRP A 171 6.57 -19.39 13.22
N GLU A 172 6.97 -20.17 14.24
CA GLU A 172 7.41 -21.56 14.06
C GLU A 172 6.33 -22.47 13.51
N GLU A 173 5.07 -22.19 13.85
CA GLU A 173 3.92 -22.93 13.32
C GLU A 173 3.52 -22.45 11.92
N VAL A 174 3.74 -21.17 11.60
CA VAL A 174 3.33 -20.54 10.35
C VAL A 174 4.41 -20.63 9.28
N ALA A 175 5.68 -20.53 9.64
CA ALA A 175 6.78 -20.56 8.68
C ALA A 175 6.85 -21.82 7.80
N PRO A 176 6.56 -23.03 8.31
CA PRO A 176 6.44 -24.21 7.46
C PRO A 176 5.24 -24.18 6.54
N ARG A 177 4.17 -23.47 6.94
CA ARG A 177 2.94 -23.30 6.15
C ARG A 177 3.07 -22.16 5.12
N GLY A 178 4.02 -21.24 5.32
CA GLY A 178 4.33 -20.16 4.37
C GLY A 178 5.00 -20.64 3.07
N ARG A 179 5.35 -21.92 2.97
CA ARG A 179 5.57 -22.63 1.70
C ARG A 179 4.24 -23.13 1.13
N ILE A 180 3.21 -22.31 1.20
CA ILE A 180 2.02 -22.56 0.40
C ILE A 180 2.48 -22.32 -1.03
N ASP A 181 2.56 -23.37 -1.81
CA ASP A 181 2.53 -23.26 -3.26
C ASP A 181 1.22 -22.54 -3.58
N VAL A 182 1.32 -21.23 -3.71
CA VAL A 182 0.21 -20.43 -4.23
C VAL A 182 0.09 -20.92 -5.66
N ALA A 183 -0.87 -21.81 -5.90
CA ALA A 183 -1.24 -22.13 -7.25
C ALA A 183 -1.49 -20.81 -7.97
N PRO A 184 -0.91 -20.58 -9.16
CA PRO A 184 -1.13 -19.35 -9.87
C PRO A 184 -2.64 -19.15 -9.97
N ILE A 185 -3.13 -18.02 -9.45
CA ILE A 185 -4.53 -17.62 -9.64
C ILE A 185 -4.63 -17.38 -11.14
N GLU A 186 -5.24 -18.29 -11.86
CA GLU A 186 -5.61 -18.09 -13.25
C GLU A 186 -6.67 -16.97 -13.24
N PHE A 187 -6.24 -15.76 -13.58
CA PHE A 187 -7.16 -14.67 -13.87
C PHE A 187 -7.87 -15.05 -15.18
N GLU A 188 -9.11 -15.47 -15.09
CA GLU A 188 -10.01 -15.44 -16.24
C GLU A 188 -10.08 -13.98 -16.70
N PRO A 189 -9.72 -13.66 -17.96
CA PRO A 189 -9.85 -12.31 -18.46
C PRO A 189 -11.34 -11.94 -18.40
N TRP A 190 -11.65 -10.85 -17.74
CA TRP A 190 -13.00 -10.28 -17.69
C TRP A 190 -13.54 -10.24 -19.13
N GLY A 191 -14.61 -10.98 -19.38
CA GLY A 191 -15.22 -11.09 -20.70
C GLY A 191 -15.48 -9.72 -21.30
N ARG A 192 -15.27 -9.66 -22.62
CA ARG A 192 -15.50 -8.49 -23.48
C ARG A 192 -16.96 -8.05 -23.46
#